data_eb8206e72e334d105202be6d2db85fed
#
_entry.id   eb8206e72e334d105202be6d2db85fed
#
_cell.length_a   1.000
_cell.length_b   1.000
_cell.length_c   1.000
_cell.angle_alpha   90.00
_cell.angle_beta   90.00
_cell.angle_gamma   90.00
#
_symmetry.space_group_name_H-M   'P 1'
#
loop_
_entity.id
_entity.type
_entity.pdbx_description
1 polymer ?
#
loop_
_entity_poly.entity_id
_entity_poly.type
_entity_poly.pdbx_seq_one_letter_code
_entity_poly.pdbx_strand_id
1 'polypeptide(L)'
;MDKQEIINKLKSSINLDDVYVMTDDDSHFQVIAVGELFADLSRVKKQQIIYAPLAEFINDNRIHALSIKTYTPTEWQRERKLMGL
;
A
#
# COMPACT_ATOMS: atom_id res chain seq x y z
N MET A 1 7.51 13.73 3.34
CA MET A 1 6.07 13.40 3.54
C MET A 1 5.93 12.40 4.66
N ASP A 2 4.95 12.58 5.53
CA ASP A 2 4.70 11.66 6.64
C ASP A 2 3.96 10.41 6.12
N LYS A 3 4.45 9.23 6.50
CA LYS A 3 3.81 7.96 6.15
C LYS A 3 2.35 7.88 6.58
N GLN A 4 1.96 8.57 7.66
CA GLN A 4 0.57 8.56 8.13
C GLN A 4 -0.38 9.18 7.12
N GLU A 5 0.07 10.16 6.35
CA GLU A 5 -0.75 10.76 5.27
C GLU A 5 -1.07 9.72 4.19
N ILE A 6 -0.10 8.85 3.86
CA ILE A 6 -0.31 7.77 2.89
C ILE A 6 -1.31 6.77 3.43
N ILE A 7 -1.13 6.35 4.69
CA ILE A 7 -2.04 5.41 5.35
C ILE A 7 -3.48 5.95 5.34
N ASN A 8 -3.65 7.20 5.76
CA ASN A 8 -4.97 7.83 5.83
C ASN A 8 -5.62 7.93 4.44
N LYS A 9 -4.84 8.31 3.43
CA LYS A 9 -5.33 8.43 2.07
C LYS A 9 -5.82 7.08 1.53
N LEU A 10 -5.05 6.03 1.73
CA LEU A 10 -5.41 4.69 1.28
C LEU A 10 -6.66 4.18 2.00
N LYS A 11 -6.72 4.32 3.32
CA LYS A 11 -7.87 3.87 4.10
C LYS A 11 -9.15 4.61 3.76
N SER A 12 -9.06 5.91 3.44
CA SER A 12 -10.23 6.70 3.05
C SER A 12 -10.68 6.44 1.62
N SER A 13 -9.79 5.94 0.77
CA SER A 13 -10.07 5.73 -0.66
C SER A 13 -10.47 4.31 -1.01
N ILE A 14 -10.01 3.33 -0.23
CA ILE A 14 -10.15 1.90 -0.53
C ILE A 14 -10.56 1.17 0.74
N ASN A 15 -11.45 0.19 0.60
CA ASN A 15 -11.84 -0.67 1.71
C ASN A 15 -10.75 -1.71 1.97
N LEU A 16 -9.83 -1.38 2.88
CA LEU A 16 -8.70 -2.24 3.23
C LEU A 16 -8.82 -2.73 4.67
N ASP A 17 -8.40 -3.97 4.91
CA ASP A 17 -8.36 -4.53 6.26
C ASP A 17 -7.16 -4.01 7.04
N ASP A 18 -6.01 -3.86 6.36
CA ASP A 18 -4.78 -3.35 6.97
C ASP A 18 -3.94 -2.60 5.94
N VAL A 19 -3.18 -1.63 6.41
CA VAL A 19 -2.21 -0.89 5.61
C VAL A 19 -0.96 -0.65 6.44
N TYR A 20 0.19 -1.00 5.90
CA TYR A 20 1.49 -0.72 6.51
C TYR A 20 2.31 0.11 5.55
N VAL A 21 2.93 1.16 6.04
CA VAL A 21 3.81 2.01 5.24
C VAL A 21 5.15 2.13 5.95
N MET A 22 6.22 1.82 5.23
CA MET A 22 7.58 1.86 5.75
C MET A 22 8.41 2.83 4.93
N THR A 23 9.27 3.58 5.60
CA THR A 23 10.17 4.53 4.96
C THR A 23 11.35 4.81 5.88
N ASP A 24 12.52 5.08 5.28
CA ASP A 24 13.71 5.48 6.01
C ASP A 24 14.01 6.98 5.86
N ASP A 25 13.46 7.63 4.84
CA ASP A 25 13.81 9.00 4.46
C ASP A 25 12.61 9.90 4.15
N ASP A 26 11.39 9.42 4.38
CA ASP A 26 10.13 10.14 4.09
C ASP A 26 9.95 10.55 2.62
N SER A 27 10.65 9.90 1.70
CA SER A 27 10.46 10.12 0.26
C SER A 27 10.41 8.84 -0.57
N HIS A 28 11.01 7.75 -0.09
CA HIS A 28 10.93 6.41 -0.67
C HIS A 28 10.10 5.55 0.26
N PHE A 29 8.99 4.98 -0.25
CA PHE A 29 8.03 4.28 0.59
C PHE A 29 7.78 2.87 0.12
N GLN A 30 7.56 1.96 1.07
CA GLN A 30 7.04 0.64 0.81
C GLN A 30 5.64 0.55 1.44
N VAL A 31 4.65 0.17 0.64
CA VAL A 31 3.26 -0.01 1.08
C VAL A 31 2.92 -1.49 1.06
N ILE A 32 2.34 -1.96 2.15
CA ILE A 32 1.70 -3.28 2.22
C ILE A 32 0.21 -3.02 2.45
N ALA A 33 -0.61 -3.47 1.50
CA ALA A 33 -2.06 -3.31 1.58
C ALA A 33 -2.73 -4.67 1.64
N VAL A 34 -3.61 -4.85 2.63
CA VAL A 34 -4.34 -6.10 2.86
C VAL A 34 -5.82 -5.87 2.67
N GLY A 35 -6.44 -6.65 1.79
CA GLY A 35 -7.86 -6.52 1.54
C GLY A 35 -8.41 -7.67 0.70
N GLU A 36 -9.65 -8.06 1.00
CA GLU A 36 -10.34 -9.10 0.26
C GLU A 36 -10.56 -8.71 -1.21
N LEU A 37 -10.63 -7.39 -1.49
CA LEU A 37 -10.80 -6.89 -2.86
C LEU A 37 -9.68 -7.33 -3.81
N PHE A 38 -8.52 -7.73 -3.29
CA PHE A 38 -7.40 -8.15 -4.14
C PHE A 38 -7.54 -9.59 -4.64
N ALA A 39 -8.51 -10.35 -4.12
CA ALA A 39 -8.77 -11.69 -4.59
C ALA A 39 -9.17 -11.66 -6.07
N ASP A 40 -8.61 -12.58 -6.87
CA ASP A 40 -8.93 -12.74 -8.28
C ASP A 40 -8.56 -11.56 -9.19
N LEU A 41 -7.79 -10.60 -8.69
CA LEU A 41 -7.30 -9.49 -9.51
C LEU A 41 -5.91 -9.79 -10.07
N SER A 42 -5.65 -9.29 -11.28
CA SER A 42 -4.32 -9.36 -11.87
C SER A 42 -3.34 -8.50 -11.06
N ARG A 43 -2.04 -8.79 -11.20
CA ARG A 43 -0.99 -8.00 -10.55
C ARG A 43 -1.06 -6.52 -10.96
N VAL A 44 -1.28 -6.26 -12.24
CA VAL A 44 -1.38 -4.88 -12.76
C VAL A 44 -2.57 -4.15 -12.14
N LYS A 45 -3.72 -4.82 -12.05
CA LYS A 45 -4.92 -4.22 -11.50
C LYS A 45 -4.73 -3.88 -10.01
N LYS A 46 -4.10 -4.75 -9.24
CA LYS A 46 -3.79 -4.50 -7.82
C LYS A 46 -2.91 -3.26 -7.66
N GLN A 47 -1.88 -3.15 -8.50
CA GLN A 47 -0.98 -1.99 -8.48
C GLN A 47 -1.73 -0.70 -8.80
N GLN A 48 -2.58 -0.71 -9.81
CA GLN A 48 -3.36 0.45 -10.22
C GLN A 48 -4.29 0.94 -9.11
N ILE A 49 -4.93 0.03 -8.39
CA ILE A 49 -5.83 0.37 -7.30
C ILE A 49 -5.11 1.16 -6.20
N ILE A 50 -3.87 0.80 -5.90
CA ILE A 50 -3.08 1.49 -4.88
C ILE A 50 -2.49 2.79 -5.41
N TYR A 51 -2.03 2.81 -6.66
CA TYR A 51 -1.44 4.01 -7.27
C TYR A 51 -2.45 5.14 -7.41
N ALA A 52 -3.70 4.84 -7.78
CA ALA A 52 -4.69 5.86 -8.12
C ALA A 52 -4.89 6.91 -7.00
N PRO A 53 -5.14 6.53 -5.74
CA PRO A 53 -5.32 7.53 -4.68
C PRO A 53 -4.02 8.25 -4.30
N LEU A 54 -2.86 7.71 -4.64
CA LEU A 54 -1.55 8.30 -4.32
C LEU A 54 -0.96 9.11 -5.46
N ALA A 55 -1.64 9.18 -6.61
CA ALA A 55 -1.11 9.82 -7.82
C ALA A 55 -0.73 11.29 -7.59
N GLU A 56 -1.52 12.04 -6.83
CA GLU A 56 -1.22 13.46 -6.55
C GLU A 56 0.10 13.62 -5.79
N PHE A 57 0.39 12.71 -4.86
CA PHE A 57 1.63 12.76 -4.08
C PHE A 57 2.86 12.40 -4.91
N ILE A 58 2.67 11.54 -5.91
CA ILE A 58 3.72 11.16 -6.85
C ILE A 58 3.98 12.30 -7.83
N ASN A 59 2.91 12.91 -8.35
CA ASN A 59 2.99 13.97 -9.36
C ASN A 59 3.62 15.25 -8.82
N ASP A 60 3.43 15.55 -7.52
CA ASP A 60 4.02 16.74 -6.90
C ASP A 60 5.37 16.46 -6.21
N ASN A 61 5.94 15.29 -6.44
CA ASN A 61 7.26 14.88 -5.95
C ASN A 61 7.34 14.68 -4.42
N ARG A 62 6.22 14.53 -3.72
CA ARG A 62 6.25 14.17 -2.29
C ARG A 62 6.62 12.71 -2.09
N ILE A 63 6.24 11.86 -3.04
CA ILE A 63 6.68 10.46 -3.10
C ILE A 63 7.64 10.33 -4.27
N HIS A 64 8.91 10.05 -4.00
CA HIS A 64 9.92 9.86 -5.05
C HIS A 64 9.95 8.43 -5.59
N ALA A 65 9.72 7.45 -4.72
CA ALA A 65 9.66 6.04 -5.11
C ALA A 65 8.64 5.31 -4.24
N LEU A 66 7.92 4.38 -4.86
CA LEU A 66 6.85 3.64 -4.19
C LEU A 66 6.93 2.17 -4.60
N SER A 67 7.07 1.30 -3.60
CA SER A 67 7.00 -0.14 -3.76
C SER A 67 5.70 -0.62 -3.12
N ILE A 68 4.96 -1.50 -3.80
CA ILE A 68 3.64 -1.93 -3.36
C ILE A 68 3.58 -3.45 -3.30
N LYS A 69 3.11 -3.95 -2.16
CA LYS A 69 2.75 -5.37 -1.98
C LYS A 69 1.30 -5.45 -1.55
N THR A 70 0.54 -6.33 -2.16
CA THR A 70 -0.88 -6.53 -1.85
C THR A 70 -1.13 -7.96 -1.46
N TYR A 71 -2.01 -8.15 -0.48
CA TYR A 71 -2.38 -9.48 0.01
C TYR A 71 -3.87 -9.52 0.31
N THR A 72 -4.48 -10.70 0.13
CA THR A 72 -5.75 -10.98 0.77
C THR A 72 -5.51 -11.23 2.25
N PRO A 73 -6.54 -11.15 3.12
CA PRO A 73 -6.35 -11.46 4.55
C PRO A 73 -5.75 -12.85 4.80
N THR A 74 -6.16 -13.84 4.01
CA THR A 74 -5.63 -15.21 4.13
C THR A 74 -4.14 -15.26 3.80
N GLU A 75 -3.75 -14.64 2.69
CA GLU A 75 -2.34 -14.54 2.29
C GLU A 75 -1.50 -13.82 3.35
N TRP A 76 -2.06 -12.74 3.92
CA TRP A 76 -1.36 -11.93 4.90
C TRP A 76 -1.08 -12.68 6.20
N GLN A 77 -1.98 -13.58 6.62
CA GLN A 77 -1.76 -14.39 7.81
C GLN A 77 -0.45 -15.19 7.76
N ARG A 78 -0.08 -15.64 6.57
CA ARG A 78 1.16 -16.38 6.35
C ARG A 78 2.36 -15.44 6.16
N GLU A 79 2.19 -14.43 5.31
CA GLU A 79 3.28 -13.52 4.95
C GLU A 79 3.76 -12.67 6.12
N ARG A 80 2.85 -12.22 6.99
CA ARG A 80 3.22 -11.41 8.14
C ARG A 80 4.21 -12.13 9.07
N LYS A 81 4.06 -13.43 9.21
CA LYS A 81 4.96 -14.25 10.05
C LYS A 81 6.37 -14.26 9.50
N LEU A 82 6.49 -14.33 8.18
CA LEU A 82 7.80 -14.31 7.51
C LEU A 82 8.47 -12.94 7.63
N MET A 83 7.69 -11.88 7.75
CA MET A 83 8.18 -10.51 7.87
C MET A 83 8.42 -10.09 9.32
N GLY A 84 8.04 -10.91 10.30
CA GLY A 84 8.15 -10.57 11.72
C GLY A 84 7.09 -9.60 12.20
N LEU A 85 5.97 -9.52 11.50
CA LEU A 85 4.87 -8.61 11.83
C LEU A 85 3.69 -9.27 12.54
#